data_967df2052f5d361ea81a29d3458490b5
#
_entry.id   967df2052f5d361ea81a29d3458490b5
#
_cell.length_a   1.000
_cell.length_b   1.000
_cell.length_c   1.000
_cell.angle_alpha   90.00
_cell.angle_beta   90.00
_cell.angle_gamma   90.00
#
_symmetry.space_group_name_H-M   'P 1'
#
loop_
_entity.id
_entity.type
_entity.pdbx_description
1 polymer ?
#
loop_
_entity_poly.entity_id
_entity_poly.type
_entity_poly.pdbx_seq_one_letter_code
_entity_poly.pdbx_strand_id
1 'polypeptide(L)' 'MHVSSNIDHRGFNADRAAFIAALDQAHARSFHSYFTQYVLVDESAGYVAVDEGDYNALPQAMLDRVIEAVPSKLSDEF' A
#
# COMPACT_ATOMS: atom_id res chain seq x y z
N MET A 1 16.15 -12.27 27.74
CA MET A 1 15.77 -11.87 27.58
C MET A 1 14.92 -11.27 27.15
N HIS A 2 14.41 -10.89 27.01
CA HIS A 2 13.69 -10.37 26.51
C HIS A 2 13.69 -9.20 25.91
N VAL A 3 14.42 -8.64 25.86
CA VAL A 3 14.71 -7.37 25.27
C VAL A 3 14.59 -7.40 23.78
N SER A 4 15.18 -8.37 23.14
CA SER A 4 15.05 -8.50 21.71
C SER A 4 13.60 -8.73 21.30
N SER A 5 12.85 -9.39 22.12
CA SER A 5 11.42 -9.56 21.85
C SER A 5 10.71 -8.23 21.80
N ASN A 6 11.07 -7.34 22.72
CA ASN A 6 10.46 -6.02 22.75
C ASN A 6 10.78 -5.23 21.48
N ILE A 7 12.00 -5.36 21.02
CA ILE A 7 12.41 -4.68 19.79
C ILE A 7 11.63 -5.23 18.60
N ASP A 8 11.49 -6.54 18.54
CA ASP A 8 10.76 -7.17 17.48
C ASP A 8 9.30 -6.75 17.48
N HIS A 9 8.71 -6.66 18.65
CA HIS A 9 7.34 -6.21 18.76
C HIS A 9 7.16 -4.81 18.24
N ARG A 10 8.10 -3.96 18.57
CA ARG A 10 8.01 -2.58 18.17
C ARG A 10 8.14 -2.45 16.66
N GLY A 11 9.05 -3.17 16.06
CA GLY A 11 9.21 -3.16 14.62
C GLY A 11 7.98 -3.70 13.91
N PHE A 12 7.43 -4.78 14.44
CA PHE A 12 6.23 -5.37 13.88
C PHE A 12 5.07 -4.38 13.90
N ASN A 13 4.90 -3.67 15.00
CA ASN A 13 3.81 -2.70 15.11
C ASN A 13 4.00 -1.53 14.15
N ALA A 14 5.24 -1.09 13.96
CA ALA A 14 5.52 -0.01 13.03
C ALA A 14 5.20 -0.42 11.60
N ASP A 15 5.56 -1.65 11.23
CA ASP A 15 5.27 -2.15 9.89
C ASP A 15 3.77 -2.26 9.67
N ARG A 16 3.06 -2.73 10.67
CA ARG A 16 1.63 -2.88 10.56
C ARG A 16 0.95 -1.53 10.42
N ALA A 17 1.38 -0.54 11.21
CA ALA A 17 0.81 0.79 11.11
C ALA A 17 1.08 1.41 9.76
N ALA A 18 2.29 1.21 9.23
CA ALA A 18 2.63 1.72 7.90
C ALA A 18 1.78 1.08 6.83
N PHE A 19 1.54 -0.22 6.93
CA PHE A 19 0.69 -0.91 5.97
C PHE A 19 -0.73 -0.38 6.02
N ILE A 20 -1.28 -0.23 7.22
CA ILE A 20 -2.65 0.25 7.36
C ILE A 20 -2.78 1.67 6.82
N ALA A 21 -1.81 2.52 7.08
CA ALA A 21 -1.84 3.88 6.57
C ALA A 21 -1.83 3.90 5.04
N ALA A 22 -0.99 3.07 4.42
CA ALA A 22 -0.94 3.01 2.98
C ALA A 22 -2.25 2.45 2.41
N LEU A 23 -2.79 1.44 3.07
CA LEU A 23 -4.05 0.84 2.63
C LEU A 23 -5.19 1.84 2.73
N ASP A 24 -5.26 2.58 3.83
CA ASP A 24 -6.28 3.61 4.00
C ASP A 24 -6.17 4.66 2.93
N GLN A 25 -4.95 5.04 2.57
CA GLN A 25 -4.75 6.01 1.50
C GLN A 25 -5.22 5.47 0.17
N ALA A 26 -4.92 4.21 -0.11
CA ALA A 26 -5.36 3.57 -1.34
C ALA A 26 -6.89 3.53 -1.41
N HIS A 27 -7.53 3.18 -0.31
CA HIS A 27 -8.99 3.15 -0.26
C HIS A 27 -9.57 4.54 -0.49
N ALA A 28 -9.01 5.56 0.17
CA ALA A 28 -9.51 6.91 0.01
C ALA A 28 -9.41 7.37 -1.44
N ARG A 29 -8.29 7.07 -2.09
CA ARG A 29 -8.10 7.46 -3.48
C ARG A 29 -9.01 6.70 -4.43
N SER A 30 -9.39 5.48 -4.07
CA SER A 30 -10.21 4.66 -4.95
C SER A 30 -11.58 5.28 -5.22
N PHE A 31 -12.02 6.20 -4.37
CA PHE A 31 -13.27 6.90 -4.58
C PHE A 31 -13.15 8.07 -5.53
N HIS A 32 -11.93 8.44 -5.91
CA HIS A 32 -11.67 9.63 -6.73
C HIS A 32 -10.86 9.35 -7.96
N SER A 33 -10.50 8.12 -8.20
CA SER A 33 -9.68 7.74 -9.34
C SER A 33 -10.32 6.59 -10.07
N TYR A 34 -10.26 6.62 -11.39
CA TYR A 34 -10.75 5.52 -12.20
C TYR A 34 -9.76 4.37 -12.30
N PHE A 35 -8.59 4.54 -11.71
CA PHE A 35 -7.52 3.54 -11.78
C PHE A 35 -7.41 2.78 -10.49
N THR A 36 -6.87 1.57 -10.59
CA THR A 36 -6.61 0.75 -9.42
C THR A 36 -5.53 1.40 -8.57
N GLN A 37 -5.71 1.34 -7.26
CA GLN A 37 -4.71 1.78 -6.30
C GLN A 37 -3.96 0.55 -5.84
N TYR A 38 -2.63 0.66 -5.71
CA TYR A 38 -1.82 -0.45 -5.26
C TYR A 38 -1.05 -0.08 -4.00
N VAL A 39 -0.90 -1.04 -3.11
CA VAL A 39 -0.03 -0.89 -1.95
C VAL A 39 1.21 -1.73 -2.21
N LEU A 40 2.36 -1.10 -2.16
CA LEU A 40 3.64 -1.74 -2.45
C LEU A 40 4.53 -1.72 -1.23
N VAL A 41 5.39 -2.71 -1.12
CA VAL A 41 6.45 -2.69 -0.13
C VAL A 41 7.54 -1.72 -0.61
N ASP A 42 8.00 -0.88 0.30
CA ASP A 42 9.06 0.08 0.00
C ASP A 42 10.08 0.07 1.12
N GLU A 43 11.36 -0.04 0.76
CA GLU A 43 12.42 -0.19 1.74
C GLU A 43 12.54 1.02 2.64
N SER A 44 12.31 2.21 2.10
CA SER A 44 12.46 3.43 2.88
C SER A 44 11.24 3.74 3.73
N ALA A 45 10.07 3.66 3.14
CA ALA A 45 8.84 4.07 3.80
C ALA A 45 8.08 2.91 4.42
N GLY A 46 8.47 1.68 4.14
CA GLY A 46 7.75 0.50 4.58
C GLY A 46 6.69 0.10 3.58
N TYR A 47 5.70 0.94 3.37
CA TYR A 47 4.63 0.71 2.41
C TYR A 47 4.22 2.02 1.79
N VAL A 48 3.87 1.98 0.51
CA VAL A 48 3.39 3.17 -0.19
C VAL A 48 2.16 2.81 -1.01
N ALA A 49 1.27 3.78 -1.19
CA ALA A 49 0.12 3.63 -2.04
C ALA A 49 0.39 4.38 -3.34
N VAL A 50 0.11 3.74 -4.47
CA VAL A 50 0.30 4.37 -5.77
C VAL A 50 -0.94 4.21 -6.62
N ASP A 51 -1.18 5.17 -7.49
CA ASP A 51 -2.29 5.15 -8.44
C ASP A 51 -1.74 4.67 -9.76
N GLU A 52 -2.35 3.63 -10.31
CA GLU A 52 -1.91 3.06 -11.58
C GLU A 52 -1.87 4.12 -12.69
N GLY A 53 -2.79 5.08 -12.63
CA GLY A 53 -2.87 6.11 -13.64
C GLY A 53 -1.65 7.02 -13.71
N ASP A 54 -0.91 7.13 -12.60
CA ASP A 54 0.29 7.94 -12.57
C ASP A 54 1.40 7.36 -13.42
N TYR A 55 1.31 6.07 -13.71
CA TYR A 55 2.37 5.35 -14.43
C TYR A 55 1.93 4.86 -15.79
N ASN A 56 0.68 5.10 -16.15
CA ASN A 56 0.13 4.59 -17.38
C ASN A 56 -0.04 3.06 -17.35
N ALA A 57 0.84 2.39 -16.71
CA ALA A 57 0.82 0.99 -16.33
C ALA A 57 2.01 0.82 -15.40
N LEU A 58 1.84 0.05 -14.34
CA LEU A 58 2.93 -0.11 -13.39
C LEU A 58 4.09 -0.85 -14.02
N PRO A 59 5.32 -0.33 -13.87
CA PRO A 59 6.49 -1.06 -14.29
C PRO A 59 6.59 -2.39 -13.56
N GLN A 60 7.24 -3.36 -14.19
CA GLN A 60 7.36 -4.69 -13.62
C GLN A 60 8.02 -4.66 -12.23
N ALA A 61 9.02 -3.81 -12.06
CA ALA A 61 9.70 -3.72 -10.78
C ALA A 61 8.76 -3.31 -9.65
N MET A 62 7.76 -2.50 -9.96
CA MET A 62 6.76 -2.12 -8.98
C MET A 62 5.74 -3.22 -8.79
N LEU A 63 5.33 -3.86 -9.86
CA LEU A 63 4.36 -4.96 -9.77
C LEU A 63 4.88 -6.06 -8.86
N ASP A 64 6.17 -6.32 -8.89
CA ASP A 64 6.77 -7.35 -8.07
C ASP A 64 6.66 -7.05 -6.58
N ARG A 65 6.42 -5.80 -6.23
CA ARG A 65 6.32 -5.37 -4.84
C ARG A 65 4.89 -5.18 -4.37
N VAL A 66 3.92 -5.34 -5.26
CA VAL A 66 2.51 -5.12 -4.88
C VAL A 66 2.06 -6.21 -3.92
N ILE A 67 1.46 -5.78 -2.82
CA ILE A 67 0.91 -6.72 -1.85
C ILE A 67 -0.59 -6.57 -1.72
N GLU A 68 -1.15 -5.50 -2.26
CA GLU A 68 -2.60 -5.29 -2.18
C GLU A 68 -3.03 -4.43 -3.34
N ALA A 69 -4.19 -4.72 -3.90
CA ALA A 69 -4.77 -3.93 -4.98
C ALA A 69 -6.18 -3.51 -4.57
N VAL A 70 -6.47 -2.23 -4.73
CA VAL A 70 -7.78 -1.67 -4.39
C VAL A 70 -8.40 -1.15 -5.68
N PRO A 71 -9.39 -1.86 -6.22
CA PRO A 71 -10.03 -1.42 -7.47
C PRO A 71 -10.73 -0.09 -7.30
N SER A 72 -10.86 0.63 -8.40
CA SER A 72 -11.58 1.89 -8.41
C SER A 72 -13.02 1.67 -7.97
N LYS A 73 -13.50 2.53 -7.09
CA LYS A 73 -14.91 2.53 -6.71
C LYS A 73 -15.77 3.28 -7.71
N LEU A 74 -15.14 4.11 -8.54
CA LEU A 74 -15.90 4.88 -9.51
C LEU A 74 -16.46 4.00 -10.62
N SER A 75 -15.73 2.97 -10.99
CA SER A 75 -16.18 2.09 -12.05
C SER A 75 -17.35 1.21 -11.62
N ASP A 76 -17.64 1.14 -10.35
CA ASP A 76 -18.75 0.34 -9.84
C ASP A 76 -20.08 1.08 -9.92
N GLU A 77 -20.05 2.30 -10.40
CA GLU A 77 -21.24 3.14 -10.46
C GLU A 77 -22.25 2.62 -11.46
N PHE A 78 -21.84 1.77 -12.32
CA PHE A 78 -22.69 1.26 -13.38
C PHE A 78 -23.03 -0.18 -13.17
#